data_b184f7f2b0bea41cb7eb1f2c8658c400
#
_entry.id   b184f7f2b0bea41cb7eb1f2c8658c400
#
_cell.length_a   1.000
_cell.length_b   1.000
_cell.length_c   1.000
_cell.angle_alpha   90.00
_cell.angle_beta   90.00
_cell.angle_gamma   90.00
#
_symmetry.space_group_name_H-M   'P 1'
#
loop_
_entity.id
_entity.type
_entity.pdbx_description
1 polymer ?
#
loop_
_entity_poly.entity_id
_entity_poly.type
_entity_poly.pdbx_seq_one_letter_code
_entity_poly.pdbx_strand_id
1 'polypeptide(L)'
;MFYMKTISQQLPDYFEYHEDGTQYYLRQVQYPQDIPLLHQWMHEPHVIPQWQLNKSELDLQVYFDKMLADDHQRLLIVGVDGKDVGYTEIYEGKRDRLGRYYQGDDNDLGWHLLFGDKSVFGKGFLRPTIRLLSFYIFEHSQAKKIVGEPDHTVKPYAAVVAELCYETQRLIPMPEKTAMLYYCFRETFYNKFGEYYQTSQQQLADQPAKILSVT
;
A
#
# COMPACT_ATOMS: atom_id res chain seq x y z
N MET A 1 13.54 -26.03 -13.89
CA MET A 1 14.09 -24.84 -13.23
C MET A 1 12.97 -24.29 -12.34
N PHE A 2 13.06 -24.44 -11.01
CA PHE A 2 12.04 -23.91 -10.10
C PHE A 2 12.17 -22.39 -10.09
N TYR A 3 11.17 -21.70 -10.61
CA TYR A 3 11.10 -20.24 -10.55
C TYR A 3 10.82 -19.86 -9.09
N MET A 4 11.79 -19.31 -8.39
CA MET A 4 11.57 -18.80 -7.04
C MET A 4 10.74 -17.52 -7.13
N LYS A 5 9.62 -17.49 -6.40
CA LYS A 5 8.80 -16.28 -6.30
C LYS A 5 9.61 -15.16 -5.66
N THR A 6 9.45 -13.95 -6.16
CA THR A 6 10.01 -12.73 -5.57
C THR A 6 9.33 -12.42 -4.23
N ILE A 7 9.86 -11.47 -3.47
CA ILE A 7 9.27 -11.10 -2.16
C ILE A 7 7.85 -10.59 -2.35
N SER A 8 7.62 -9.70 -3.31
CA SER A 8 6.30 -9.16 -3.60
C SER A 8 5.31 -10.24 -4.07
N GLN A 9 5.75 -11.24 -4.81
CA GLN A 9 4.91 -12.38 -5.23
C GLN A 9 4.57 -13.35 -4.09
N GLN A 10 5.30 -13.32 -2.97
CA GLN A 10 5.03 -14.15 -1.79
C GLN A 10 4.03 -13.50 -0.83
N LEU A 11 3.77 -12.20 -0.97
CA LEU A 11 2.79 -11.50 -0.14
C LEU A 11 1.38 -12.06 -0.40
N PRO A 12 0.51 -12.18 0.63
CA PRO A 12 -0.82 -12.77 0.49
C PRO A 12 -1.76 -11.94 -0.38
N ASP A 13 -2.75 -12.61 -0.99
CA ASP A 13 -3.76 -11.99 -1.85
C ASP A 13 -4.79 -11.17 -1.07
N TYR A 14 -4.92 -11.43 0.22
CA TYR A 14 -5.83 -10.76 1.14
C TYR A 14 -5.19 -10.59 2.51
N PHE A 15 -5.45 -9.44 3.13
CA PHE A 15 -5.05 -9.15 4.49
C PHE A 15 -6.07 -8.22 5.14
N GLU A 16 -6.34 -8.43 6.41
CA GLU A 16 -7.37 -7.72 7.16
C GLU A 16 -6.82 -7.22 8.49
N TYR A 17 -7.23 -6.03 8.87
CA TYR A 17 -6.84 -5.36 10.09
C TYR A 17 -8.04 -4.61 10.67
N HIS A 18 -8.27 -4.73 11.97
CA HIS A 18 -9.37 -4.07 12.67
C HIS A 18 -8.85 -3.05 13.66
N GLU A 19 -9.45 -1.87 13.67
CA GLU A 19 -9.13 -0.80 14.59
C GLU A 19 -10.37 0.02 14.90
N ASP A 20 -10.65 0.27 16.18
CA ASP A 20 -11.78 1.07 16.67
C ASP A 20 -13.14 0.68 16.06
N GLY A 21 -13.36 -0.63 15.88
CA GLY A 21 -14.59 -1.17 15.31
C GLY A 21 -14.71 -1.06 13.79
N THR A 22 -13.70 -0.56 13.11
CA THR A 22 -13.64 -0.45 11.63
C THR A 22 -12.76 -1.55 11.06
N GLN A 23 -13.23 -2.21 10.01
CA GLN A 23 -12.47 -3.18 9.23
C GLN A 23 -11.70 -2.46 8.13
N TYR A 24 -10.40 -2.69 8.05
CA TYR A 24 -9.54 -2.29 6.95
C TYR A 24 -9.01 -3.54 6.25
N TYR A 25 -8.97 -3.56 4.93
CA TYR A 25 -8.46 -4.71 4.20
C TYR A 25 -7.67 -4.33 2.96
N LEU A 26 -6.82 -5.29 2.56
CA LEU A 26 -6.16 -5.31 1.26
C LEU A 26 -6.66 -6.55 0.53
N ARG A 27 -7.00 -6.41 -0.74
CA ARG A 27 -7.27 -7.53 -1.63
C ARG A 27 -6.48 -7.37 -2.93
N GLN A 28 -6.05 -8.47 -3.50
CA GLN A 28 -5.38 -8.44 -4.81
C GLN A 28 -6.29 -7.82 -5.86
N VAL A 29 -5.71 -6.99 -6.75
CA VAL A 29 -6.39 -6.49 -7.94
C VAL A 29 -6.84 -7.68 -8.79
N GLN A 30 -8.11 -7.73 -9.13
CA GLN A 30 -8.70 -8.70 -10.05
C GLN A 30 -8.72 -8.10 -11.46
N TYR A 31 -7.88 -8.65 -12.32
CA TYR A 31 -7.76 -8.17 -13.69
C TYR A 31 -8.50 -9.11 -14.66
N PRO A 32 -9.31 -8.60 -15.60
CA PRO A 32 -9.56 -7.18 -15.90
C PRO A 32 -10.73 -6.55 -15.12
N GLN A 33 -11.32 -7.25 -14.15
CA GLN A 33 -12.57 -6.87 -13.49
C GLN A 33 -12.51 -5.53 -12.76
N ASP A 34 -11.34 -5.19 -12.16
CA ASP A 34 -11.15 -3.93 -11.42
C ASP A 34 -10.78 -2.73 -12.33
N ILE A 35 -10.55 -2.94 -13.64
CA ILE A 35 -10.16 -1.85 -14.54
C ILE A 35 -11.16 -0.70 -14.56
N PRO A 36 -12.50 -0.92 -14.63
CA PRO A 36 -13.45 0.20 -14.59
C PRO A 36 -13.35 1.03 -13.29
N LEU A 37 -13.16 0.36 -12.15
CA LEU A 37 -12.98 1.03 -10.85
C LEU A 37 -11.69 1.85 -10.81
N LEU A 38 -10.58 1.25 -11.24
CA LEU A 38 -9.27 1.92 -11.31
C LEU A 38 -9.31 3.09 -12.31
N HIS A 39 -9.96 2.93 -13.45
CA HIS A 39 -10.15 3.99 -14.43
C HIS A 39 -10.93 5.17 -13.81
N GLN A 40 -12.02 4.91 -13.10
CA GLN A 40 -12.77 5.95 -12.39
C GLN A 40 -11.85 6.71 -11.40
N TRP A 41 -11.09 6.00 -10.58
CA TRP A 41 -10.22 6.61 -9.58
C TRP A 41 -9.06 7.40 -10.19
N MET A 42 -8.45 6.89 -11.26
CA MET A 42 -7.36 7.60 -11.94
C MET A 42 -7.80 8.91 -12.62
N HIS A 43 -9.11 9.10 -12.84
CA HIS A 43 -9.67 10.36 -13.36
C HIS A 43 -10.12 11.33 -12.27
N GLU A 44 -10.01 10.96 -11.00
CA GLU A 44 -10.36 11.86 -9.91
C GLU A 44 -9.37 13.04 -9.83
N PRO A 45 -9.85 14.30 -9.74
CA PRO A 45 -8.98 15.48 -9.77
C PRO A 45 -7.88 15.50 -8.70
N HIS A 46 -8.11 14.84 -7.56
CA HIS A 46 -7.12 14.74 -6.48
C HIS A 46 -6.09 13.62 -6.70
N VAL A 47 -6.36 12.67 -7.59
CA VAL A 47 -5.46 11.55 -7.95
C VAL A 47 -4.54 11.94 -9.10
N ILE A 48 -5.05 12.63 -10.10
CA ILE A 48 -4.33 12.99 -11.33
C ILE A 48 -2.94 13.60 -11.08
N PRO A 49 -2.77 14.60 -10.17
CA PRO A 49 -1.47 15.27 -10.02
C PRO A 49 -0.33 14.33 -9.61
N GLN A 50 -0.62 13.29 -8.84
CA GLN A 50 0.40 12.38 -8.31
C GLN A 50 0.58 11.12 -9.17
N TRP A 51 -0.51 10.62 -9.77
CA TRP A 51 -0.49 9.35 -10.48
C TRP A 51 -0.37 9.49 -12.00
N GLN A 52 -0.91 10.56 -12.58
CA GLN A 52 -0.82 10.88 -14.02
C GLN A 52 -1.30 9.72 -14.93
N LEU A 53 -2.26 8.93 -14.44
CA LEU A 53 -2.84 7.77 -15.12
C LEU A 53 -4.29 8.01 -15.60
N ASN A 54 -4.67 9.28 -15.80
CA ASN A 54 -5.96 9.66 -16.40
C ASN A 54 -5.95 9.41 -17.92
N LYS A 55 -5.84 8.14 -18.29
CA LYS A 55 -5.72 7.62 -19.64
C LYS A 55 -7.04 7.01 -20.10
N SER A 56 -7.16 6.68 -21.40
CA SER A 56 -8.26 5.88 -21.88
C SER A 56 -8.28 4.52 -21.15
N GLU A 57 -9.43 3.87 -21.09
CA GLU A 57 -9.54 2.54 -20.46
C GLU A 57 -8.60 1.52 -21.13
N LEU A 58 -8.48 1.56 -22.46
CA LEU A 58 -7.56 0.69 -23.19
C LEU A 58 -6.09 0.93 -22.83
N ASP A 59 -5.66 2.20 -22.75
CA ASP A 59 -4.29 2.52 -22.36
C ASP A 59 -4.01 2.15 -20.90
N LEU A 60 -5.03 2.24 -20.04
CA LEU A 60 -4.94 1.81 -18.67
C LEU A 60 -4.83 0.27 -18.56
N GLN A 61 -5.58 -0.47 -19.38
CA GLN A 61 -5.41 -1.93 -19.47
C GLN A 61 -3.99 -2.30 -19.87
N VAL A 62 -3.44 -1.69 -20.92
CA VAL A 62 -2.04 -1.92 -21.35
C VAL A 62 -1.04 -1.59 -20.22
N TYR A 63 -1.30 -0.52 -19.47
CA TYR A 63 -0.48 -0.17 -18.30
C TYR A 63 -0.54 -1.26 -17.23
N PHE A 64 -1.73 -1.72 -16.84
CA PHE A 64 -1.90 -2.74 -15.81
C PHE A 64 -1.41 -4.12 -16.25
N ASP A 65 -1.55 -4.49 -17.53
CA ASP A 65 -0.93 -5.72 -18.07
C ASP A 65 0.58 -5.74 -17.82
N LYS A 66 1.24 -4.60 -18.08
CA LYS A 66 2.67 -4.45 -17.81
C LYS A 66 3.00 -4.52 -16.32
N MET A 67 2.22 -3.81 -15.50
CA MET A 67 2.44 -3.77 -14.04
C MET A 67 2.21 -5.13 -13.39
N LEU A 68 1.23 -5.91 -13.85
CA LEU A 68 0.94 -7.26 -13.34
C LEU A 68 1.97 -8.29 -13.82
N ALA A 69 2.60 -8.08 -14.98
CA ALA A 69 3.69 -8.91 -15.47
C ALA A 69 5.02 -8.63 -14.76
N ASP A 70 5.13 -7.49 -14.07
CA ASP A 70 6.32 -7.12 -13.32
C ASP A 70 6.32 -7.82 -11.95
N ASP A 71 7.43 -8.51 -11.67
CA ASP A 71 7.54 -9.38 -10.50
C ASP A 71 8.12 -8.70 -9.25
N HIS A 72 8.44 -7.39 -9.33
CA HIS A 72 8.96 -6.65 -8.17
C HIS A 72 7.90 -5.88 -7.39
N GLN A 73 6.64 -6.02 -7.76
CA GLN A 73 5.55 -5.31 -7.11
C GLN A 73 4.27 -6.14 -6.98
N ARG A 74 3.41 -5.73 -6.05
CA ARG A 74 2.11 -6.31 -5.76
C ARG A 74 1.04 -5.24 -5.83
N LEU A 75 0.01 -5.45 -6.63
CA LEU A 75 -1.08 -4.50 -6.84
C LEU A 75 -2.29 -4.90 -6.00
N LEU A 76 -2.77 -4.00 -5.15
CA LEU A 76 -3.84 -4.28 -4.20
C LEU A 76 -4.89 -3.17 -4.19
N ILE A 77 -6.12 -3.56 -3.94
CA ILE A 77 -7.21 -2.66 -3.58
C ILE A 77 -7.24 -2.49 -2.08
N VAL A 78 -7.43 -1.26 -1.63
CA VAL A 78 -7.64 -0.90 -0.23
C VAL A 78 -9.13 -0.78 0.03
N GLY A 79 -9.61 -1.42 1.10
CA GLY A 79 -11.01 -1.34 1.49
C GLY A 79 -11.23 -0.95 2.94
N VAL A 80 -12.41 -0.44 3.22
CA VAL A 80 -12.90 -0.06 4.56
C VAL A 80 -14.35 -0.53 4.69
N ASP A 81 -14.64 -1.30 5.75
CA ASP A 81 -15.98 -1.82 6.06
C ASP A 81 -16.67 -2.48 4.84
N GLY A 82 -15.94 -3.35 4.14
CA GLY A 82 -16.43 -4.09 2.98
C GLY A 82 -16.55 -3.27 1.70
N LYS A 83 -16.13 -1.98 1.68
CA LYS A 83 -16.15 -1.12 0.51
C LYS A 83 -14.74 -0.85 0.01
N ASP A 84 -14.50 -1.07 -1.28
CA ASP A 84 -13.26 -0.67 -1.95
C ASP A 84 -13.17 0.85 -2.03
N VAL A 85 -12.07 1.43 -1.55
CA VAL A 85 -11.93 2.88 -1.40
C VAL A 85 -10.63 3.45 -1.98
N GLY A 86 -9.67 2.59 -2.32
CA GLY A 86 -8.37 3.03 -2.80
C GLY A 86 -7.55 1.92 -3.44
N TYR A 87 -6.38 2.29 -3.90
CA TYR A 87 -5.42 1.41 -4.58
C TYR A 87 -4.03 1.61 -3.99
N THR A 88 -3.27 0.54 -3.91
CA THR A 88 -1.89 0.55 -3.44
C THR A 88 -1.01 -0.40 -4.24
N GLU A 89 0.24 -0.02 -4.40
CA GLU A 89 1.33 -0.83 -4.95
C GLU A 89 2.32 -1.11 -3.85
N ILE A 90 2.62 -2.38 -3.57
CA ILE A 90 3.73 -2.76 -2.69
C ILE A 90 4.89 -3.15 -3.59
N TYR A 91 6.04 -2.52 -3.45
CA TYR A 91 7.19 -2.71 -4.32
C TYR A 91 8.47 -3.09 -3.57
N GLU A 92 9.36 -3.81 -4.23
CA GLU A 92 10.70 -4.13 -3.72
C GLU A 92 11.61 -2.91 -3.91
N GLY A 93 11.91 -2.21 -2.81
CA GLY A 93 12.54 -0.90 -2.84
C GLY A 93 13.86 -0.83 -3.58
N LYS A 94 14.68 -1.90 -3.52
CA LYS A 94 15.96 -1.97 -4.24
C LYS A 94 15.81 -2.19 -5.74
N ARG A 95 14.75 -2.89 -6.17
CA ARG A 95 14.45 -3.19 -7.57
C ARG A 95 13.64 -2.09 -8.25
N ASP A 96 12.93 -1.29 -7.47
CA ASP A 96 12.23 -0.10 -7.93
C ASP A 96 13.22 1.01 -8.34
N ARG A 97 12.72 2.05 -9.04
CA ARG A 97 13.49 3.26 -9.37
C ARG A 97 14.12 3.93 -8.15
N LEU A 98 13.48 3.82 -6.97
CA LEU A 98 13.99 4.32 -5.70
C LEU A 98 15.34 3.71 -5.33
N GLY A 99 15.61 2.47 -5.69
CA GLY A 99 16.86 1.76 -5.40
C GLY A 99 18.13 2.46 -5.90
N ARG A 100 17.99 3.40 -6.85
CA ARG A 100 19.12 4.23 -7.35
C ARG A 100 19.48 5.39 -6.42
N TYR A 101 18.63 5.67 -5.43
CA TYR A 101 18.73 6.88 -4.60
C TYR A 101 19.02 6.60 -3.13
N TYR A 102 19.10 5.34 -2.71
CA TYR A 102 19.45 4.99 -1.34
C TYR A 102 20.22 3.66 -1.27
N GLN A 103 20.87 3.39 -0.13
CA GLN A 103 21.47 2.08 0.14
C GLN A 103 20.38 1.13 0.66
N GLY A 104 19.80 0.35 -0.28
CA GLY A 104 18.73 -0.60 0.01
C GLY A 104 19.24 -1.96 0.46
N ASP A 105 18.50 -2.60 1.38
CA ASP A 105 18.57 -4.04 1.63
C ASP A 105 17.70 -4.77 0.59
N ASP A 106 18.02 -6.03 0.29
CA ASP A 106 17.25 -6.83 -0.68
C ASP A 106 15.81 -7.10 -0.21
N ASN A 107 15.56 -6.99 1.09
CA ASN A 107 14.25 -7.19 1.70
C ASN A 107 13.47 -5.89 1.93
N ASP A 108 14.00 -4.73 1.56
CA ASP A 108 13.28 -3.47 1.72
C ASP A 108 12.05 -3.43 0.81
N LEU A 109 10.91 -3.16 1.39
CA LEU A 109 9.66 -2.94 0.67
C LEU A 109 9.19 -1.50 0.84
N GLY A 110 8.44 -1.02 -0.14
CA GLY A 110 7.76 0.26 -0.09
C GLY A 110 6.32 0.15 -0.54
N TRP A 111 5.59 1.26 -0.45
CA TRP A 111 4.21 1.31 -0.93
C TRP A 111 3.87 2.68 -1.53
N HIS A 112 2.99 2.66 -2.53
CA HIS A 112 2.26 3.82 -3.02
C HIS A 112 0.79 3.67 -2.67
N LEU A 113 0.09 4.75 -2.34
CA LEU A 113 -1.32 4.72 -1.93
C LEU A 113 -2.08 5.86 -2.60
N LEU A 114 -3.27 5.56 -3.09
CA LEU A 114 -4.31 6.53 -3.39
C LEU A 114 -5.64 6.14 -2.73
N PHE A 115 -6.40 7.13 -2.31
CA PHE A 115 -7.83 6.99 -2.06
C PHE A 115 -8.58 7.51 -3.28
N GLY A 116 -9.27 6.61 -3.98
CA GLY A 116 -10.09 6.97 -5.14
C GLY A 116 -11.49 7.45 -4.73
N ASP A 117 -12.03 6.88 -3.65
CA ASP A 117 -13.34 7.27 -3.12
C ASP A 117 -13.24 8.48 -2.18
N LYS A 118 -13.80 9.61 -2.59
CA LYS A 118 -13.85 10.84 -1.78
C LYS A 118 -14.66 10.71 -0.49
N SER A 119 -15.52 9.70 -0.40
CA SER A 119 -16.34 9.49 0.81
C SER A 119 -15.52 9.18 2.06
N VAL A 120 -14.25 8.82 1.91
CA VAL A 120 -13.33 8.54 3.03
C VAL A 120 -12.61 9.78 3.55
N PHE A 121 -12.65 10.90 2.83
CA PHE A 121 -11.96 12.11 3.24
C PHE A 121 -12.55 12.72 4.51
N GLY A 122 -11.67 13.19 5.39
CA GLY A 122 -12.06 13.77 6.67
C GLY A 122 -12.52 12.75 7.73
N LYS A 123 -12.55 11.45 7.41
CA LYS A 123 -12.98 10.39 8.35
C LYS A 123 -11.86 9.76 9.17
N GLY A 124 -10.62 10.20 8.99
CA GLY A 124 -9.48 9.70 9.78
C GLY A 124 -8.87 8.39 9.26
N PHE A 125 -9.32 7.84 8.14
CA PHE A 125 -8.91 6.51 7.65
C PHE A 125 -7.46 6.43 7.15
N LEU A 126 -6.79 7.55 6.92
CA LEU A 126 -5.39 7.55 6.44
C LEU A 126 -4.44 6.84 7.44
N ARG A 127 -4.55 7.15 8.73
CA ARG A 127 -3.67 6.56 9.76
C ARG A 127 -3.82 5.04 9.89
N PRO A 128 -5.04 4.50 10.07
CA PRO A 128 -5.25 3.05 10.10
C PRO A 128 -4.85 2.37 8.79
N THR A 129 -5.07 3.00 7.64
CA THR A 129 -4.64 2.43 6.34
C THR A 129 -3.11 2.33 6.24
N ILE A 130 -2.36 3.33 6.71
CA ILE A 130 -0.89 3.24 6.72
C ILE A 130 -0.43 2.15 7.70
N ARG A 131 -1.10 1.96 8.85
CA ARG A 131 -0.81 0.82 9.75
C ARG A 131 -1.13 -0.52 9.10
N LEU A 132 -2.27 -0.65 8.42
CA LEU A 132 -2.62 -1.84 7.63
C LEU A 132 -1.50 -2.21 6.64
N LEU A 133 -1.02 -1.24 5.84
CA LEU A 133 0.07 -1.45 4.88
C LEU A 133 1.36 -1.86 5.57
N SER A 134 1.70 -1.21 6.69
CA SER A 134 2.91 -1.51 7.44
C SER A 134 2.85 -2.90 8.08
N PHE A 135 1.73 -3.30 8.68
CA PHE A 135 1.52 -4.65 9.19
C PHE A 135 1.57 -5.68 8.06
N TYR A 136 0.87 -5.44 6.95
CA TYR A 136 0.90 -6.34 5.80
C TYR A 136 2.33 -6.62 5.34
N ILE A 137 3.15 -5.60 5.18
CA ILE A 137 4.55 -5.75 4.77
C ILE A 137 5.36 -6.49 5.85
N PHE A 138 5.27 -6.05 7.09
CA PHE A 138 6.10 -6.61 8.16
C PHE A 138 5.71 -8.04 8.55
N GLU A 139 4.44 -8.40 8.54
CA GLU A 139 4.00 -9.76 8.89
C GLU A 139 4.35 -10.79 7.80
N HIS A 140 4.37 -10.37 6.53
CA HIS A 140 4.50 -11.29 5.40
C HIS A 140 5.84 -11.19 4.65
N SER A 141 6.82 -10.50 5.21
CA SER A 141 8.16 -10.40 4.63
C SER A 141 9.26 -10.39 5.68
N GLN A 142 10.53 -10.39 5.24
CA GLN A 142 11.69 -10.21 6.09
C GLN A 142 12.18 -8.75 6.13
N ALA A 143 11.37 -7.80 5.66
CA ALA A 143 11.73 -6.39 5.64
C ALA A 143 12.05 -5.88 7.06
N LYS A 144 13.22 -5.31 7.24
CA LYS A 144 13.61 -4.63 8.47
C LYS A 144 13.15 -3.18 8.49
N LYS A 145 12.91 -2.61 7.30
CA LYS A 145 12.33 -1.29 7.13
C LYS A 145 11.44 -1.23 5.90
N ILE A 146 10.46 -0.34 5.97
CA ILE A 146 9.67 0.12 4.83
C ILE A 146 10.30 1.43 4.34
N VAL A 147 10.37 1.59 3.03
CA VAL A 147 10.90 2.79 2.37
C VAL A 147 9.80 3.51 1.61
N GLY A 148 9.91 4.83 1.50
CA GLY A 148 8.94 5.61 0.74
C GLY A 148 9.57 6.90 0.20
N GLU A 149 9.04 7.37 -0.95
CA GLU A 149 9.55 8.56 -1.63
C GLU A 149 8.41 9.43 -2.19
N PRO A 150 7.42 9.82 -1.35
CA PRO A 150 6.39 10.74 -1.81
C PRO A 150 6.99 12.07 -2.26
N ASP A 151 6.31 12.75 -3.19
CA ASP A 151 6.65 14.13 -3.50
C ASP A 151 6.61 14.97 -2.21
N HIS A 152 7.65 15.77 -1.97
CA HIS A 152 7.80 16.54 -0.74
C HIS A 152 6.66 17.54 -0.49
N THR A 153 5.85 17.82 -1.50
CA THR A 153 4.68 18.71 -1.40
C THR A 153 3.40 18.01 -0.93
N VAL A 154 3.40 16.67 -0.79
CA VAL A 154 2.22 15.90 -0.37
C VAL A 154 1.93 16.11 1.13
N LYS A 155 1.17 17.15 1.44
CA LYS A 155 0.85 17.58 2.80
C LYS A 155 0.11 16.55 3.66
N PRO A 156 -0.92 15.83 3.17
CA PRO A 156 -1.64 14.87 4.02
C PRO A 156 -0.74 13.78 4.60
N TYR A 157 0.19 13.28 3.80
CA TYR A 157 1.17 12.30 4.25
C TYR A 157 2.16 12.92 5.24
N ALA A 158 2.78 14.04 4.88
CA ALA A 158 3.74 14.73 5.74
C ALA A 158 3.18 15.08 7.14
N ALA A 159 1.87 15.30 7.25
CA ALA A 159 1.21 15.61 8.52
C ALA A 159 1.11 14.41 9.48
N VAL A 160 1.19 13.17 9.00
CA VAL A 160 0.93 11.97 9.81
C VAL A 160 2.11 11.01 9.92
N VAL A 161 3.11 11.11 9.05
CA VAL A 161 4.19 10.12 8.93
C VAL A 161 5.00 9.94 10.21
N ALA A 162 5.34 11.01 10.91
CA ALA A 162 6.11 10.94 12.15
C ALA A 162 5.33 10.19 13.26
N GLU A 163 4.01 10.39 13.32
CA GLU A 163 3.14 9.67 14.25
C GLU A 163 3.10 8.16 13.94
N LEU A 164 3.35 7.77 12.69
CA LEU A 164 3.32 6.40 12.20
C LEU A 164 4.73 5.78 12.08
N CYS A 165 5.72 6.34 12.77
CA CYS A 165 7.09 5.86 12.81
C CYS A 165 7.84 5.93 11.47
N TYR A 166 7.39 6.78 10.53
CA TYR A 166 8.13 7.04 9.29
C TYR A 166 9.08 8.23 9.51
N GLU A 167 10.36 7.95 9.53
CA GLU A 167 11.41 8.92 9.79
C GLU A 167 11.87 9.60 8.50
N THR A 168 11.86 10.91 8.48
CA THR A 168 12.39 11.71 7.37
C THR A 168 13.91 11.53 7.26
N GLN A 169 14.38 11.17 6.08
CA GLN A 169 15.81 11.00 5.82
C GLN A 169 16.40 12.22 5.09
N ARG A 170 16.06 12.41 3.84
CA ARG A 170 16.57 13.50 3.00
C ARG A 170 15.70 13.74 1.77
N LEU A 171 15.84 14.91 1.16
CA LEU A 171 15.30 15.15 -0.18
C LEU A 171 16.13 14.41 -1.23
N ILE A 172 15.45 13.84 -2.21
CA ILE A 172 16.05 13.19 -3.38
C ILE A 172 15.48 13.80 -4.66
N PRO A 173 16.32 14.37 -5.54
CA PRO A 173 15.89 14.85 -6.84
C PRO A 173 15.69 13.63 -7.76
N MET A 174 14.45 13.39 -8.15
CA MET A 174 14.08 12.40 -9.17
C MET A 174 13.68 13.11 -10.46
N PRO A 175 13.70 12.47 -11.63
CA PRO A 175 13.38 13.12 -12.90
C PRO A 175 11.99 13.78 -12.93
N GLU A 176 11.01 13.16 -12.25
CA GLU A 176 9.61 13.57 -12.27
C GLU A 176 9.18 14.38 -11.03
N LYS A 177 9.96 14.37 -9.95
CA LYS A 177 9.61 15.03 -8.67
C LYS A 177 10.83 15.27 -7.80
N THR A 178 10.71 16.15 -6.82
CA THR A 178 11.59 16.17 -5.66
C THR A 178 10.89 15.38 -4.54
N ALA A 179 11.43 14.22 -4.22
CA ALA A 179 10.84 13.35 -3.21
C ALA A 179 11.49 13.54 -1.83
N MET A 180 10.72 13.29 -0.77
CA MET A 180 11.24 13.11 0.56
C MET A 180 11.40 11.61 0.82
N LEU A 181 12.62 11.16 1.11
CA LEU A 181 12.91 9.78 1.49
C LEU A 181 12.51 9.55 2.94
N TYR A 182 11.73 8.50 3.17
CA TYR A 182 11.30 8.06 4.50
C TYR A 182 11.71 6.61 4.77
N TYR A 183 12.01 6.32 6.04
CA TYR A 183 12.18 4.96 6.54
C TYR A 183 11.23 4.72 7.72
N CYS A 184 10.58 3.55 7.72
CA CYS A 184 9.86 3.03 8.88
C CYS A 184 10.53 1.73 9.31
N PHE A 185 11.18 1.72 10.47
CA PHE A 185 11.87 0.53 10.97
C PHE A 185 10.89 -0.39 11.68
N ARG A 186 10.99 -1.69 11.40
CA ARG A 186 10.14 -2.74 12.00
C ARG A 186 10.09 -2.65 13.53
N GLU A 187 11.24 -2.59 14.18
CA GLU A 187 11.32 -2.54 15.62
C GLU A 187 10.62 -1.31 16.22
N THR A 188 10.90 -0.12 15.69
CA THR A 188 10.26 1.13 16.12
C THR A 188 8.74 1.08 15.92
N PHE A 189 8.31 0.52 14.79
CA PHE A 189 6.89 0.39 14.47
C PHE A 189 6.17 -0.54 15.44
N TYR A 190 6.70 -1.74 15.71
CA TYR A 190 6.08 -2.70 16.64
C TYR A 190 6.14 -2.26 18.10
N ASN A 191 7.20 -1.56 18.52
CA ASN A 191 7.25 -0.96 19.85
C ASN A 191 6.10 0.01 20.10
N LYS A 192 5.61 0.67 19.06
CA LYS A 192 4.50 1.61 19.16
C LYS A 192 3.13 1.00 18.86
N PHE A 193 3.05 0.14 17.86
CA PHE A 193 1.76 -0.34 17.29
C PHE A 193 1.54 -1.84 17.45
N GLY A 194 2.44 -2.58 18.08
CA GLY A 194 2.31 -4.04 18.23
C GLY A 194 1.01 -4.45 18.95
N GLU A 195 0.59 -3.70 19.95
CA GLU A 195 -0.66 -3.94 20.68
C GLU A 195 -1.89 -3.77 19.79
N TYR A 196 -1.89 -2.81 18.88
CA TYR A 196 -2.97 -2.63 17.90
C TYR A 196 -3.13 -3.87 17.02
N TYR A 197 -2.01 -4.43 16.56
CA TYR A 197 -2.03 -5.65 15.75
C TYR A 197 -2.55 -6.85 16.56
N GLN A 198 -2.07 -7.04 17.78
CA GLN A 198 -2.52 -8.13 18.65
C GLN A 198 -4.03 -8.03 18.92
N THR A 199 -4.53 -6.83 19.22
CA THR A 199 -5.96 -6.58 19.43
C THR A 199 -6.77 -6.90 18.18
N SER A 200 -6.29 -6.49 17.00
CA SER A 200 -6.92 -6.81 15.72
C SER A 200 -6.98 -8.32 15.47
N GLN A 201 -5.88 -9.05 15.70
CA GLN A 201 -5.84 -10.51 15.54
C GLN A 201 -6.78 -11.23 16.49
N GLN A 202 -6.91 -10.75 17.73
CA GLN A 202 -7.88 -11.29 18.69
C GLN A 202 -9.32 -11.09 18.20
N GLN A 203 -9.66 -9.90 17.73
CA GLN A 203 -10.99 -9.60 17.17
C GLN A 203 -11.32 -10.49 15.97
N LEU A 204 -10.34 -10.75 15.11
CA LEU A 204 -10.52 -11.66 13.97
C LEU A 204 -10.74 -13.12 14.42
N ALA A 205 -10.00 -13.58 15.43
CA ALA A 205 -10.14 -14.92 15.97
C ALA A 205 -11.50 -15.14 16.67
N ASP A 206 -12.06 -14.11 17.28
CA ASP A 206 -13.35 -14.15 17.99
C ASP A 206 -14.57 -14.03 17.04
N GLN A 207 -14.36 -13.71 15.76
CA GLN A 207 -15.45 -13.69 14.78
C GLN A 207 -15.89 -15.11 14.44
N PRO A 208 -17.22 -15.41 14.45
CA PRO A 208 -17.71 -16.69 13.99
C PRO A 208 -17.30 -16.88 12.52
N ALA A 209 -16.78 -18.06 12.20
CA ALA A 209 -16.35 -18.40 10.84
C ALA A 209 -17.45 -17.97 9.84
N LYS A 210 -17.13 -17.02 8.96
CA LYS A 210 -18.02 -16.65 7.86
C LYS A 210 -18.19 -17.89 7.01
N ILE A 211 -19.36 -18.54 7.09
CA ILE A 211 -19.72 -19.63 6.18
C ILE A 211 -19.76 -18.99 4.81
N LEU A 212 -18.73 -19.23 4.02
CA LEU A 212 -18.72 -18.93 2.60
C LEU A 212 -19.81 -19.80 1.96
N SER A 213 -21.02 -19.26 1.86
CA SER A 213 -22.06 -19.83 1.02
C SER A 213 -21.63 -19.64 -0.44
N VAL A 214 -21.00 -20.67 -0.98
CA VAL A 214 -20.80 -20.81 -2.42
C VAL A 214 -22.19 -21.04 -3.01
N THR A 215 -22.75 -20.01 -3.60
CA THR A 215 -23.90 -20.12 -4.52
C THR A 215 -23.46 -19.69 -5.91
#